data_61a4828affd38ec18a70e6cd46a97207
#
_entry.id   61a4828affd38ec18a70e6cd46a97207
#
_cell.length_a   1.000
_cell.length_b   1.000
_cell.length_c   1.000
_cell.angle_alpha   90.00
_cell.angle_beta   90.00
_cell.angle_gamma   90.00
#
_symmetry.space_group_name_H-M   'P 1'
#
loop_
_entity.id
_entity.type
_entity.pdbx_description
1 polymer ?
#
loop_
_entity_poly.entity_id
_entity_poly.type
_entity_poly.pdbx_seq_one_letter_code
_entity_poly.pdbx_strand_id
1 'polypeptide(L)'
;MKRSKLARIAALAAAVALAASGCTGTEQASGPGTAGRIAFLDYGDFGGGSNPQANYNPYLDASRLGATEYLFEQLIAYDNYGCQAKPWLATEWTWSDPQTLVWKLRDGVKWNDGKPFTADDVTFTFDMLKQHKALDVKGIWRYLSAVEASDPQTVTMRFAQPGAAAFTLFSEIKIVPKHVWSTQSDPVTFTNAEKPVGTGPFTVKAFNPQQLTLGRNADYWQADKVKVDELRFHKADGGGQIDQLKLSRGEYDTNAMFVPDIKKAYVDRDPAHNKYWYPSGGSISVYMNLTKAPFDDTAFRKALVPAFNRQEIVDKAQLGYVKPASQSGLVVPGQAKWLPTDIPNQGVIGYDAAKADADLTAAGYPRNGDGKRVGKDGKPVAFSFRVPGSWTDWMQAQRIIVANLTALGFTVRAETPTPEAYENDRAIGNYDMLLGVHGGSCNMFRNFQEPLASDQSAPIGKKAVSNFVRWNDPRTDQLIDTLRTATDEAAQKAAVADLTKVMIDQAPVIPLWYGAKWFQYRTAKAIGWPSEENPYAAPSDNLLIITNLQPAGADAK
;
A
#
# COMPACT_ATOMS: atom_id res chain seq x y z
N MET A 1 47.64 -57.60 -36.18
CA MET A 1 49.13 -57.75 -35.87
C MET A 1 49.36 -57.09 -34.50
N LYS A 2 49.76 -57.91 -33.54
CA LYS A 2 50.81 -57.75 -32.54
C LYS A 2 50.67 -56.59 -31.56
N ARG A 3 50.29 -56.94 -30.30
CA ARG A 3 51.12 -57.30 -29.12
C ARG A 3 51.39 -56.04 -28.26
N SER A 4 50.87 -55.97 -27.10
CA SER A 4 51.16 -56.57 -25.73
C SER A 4 52.27 -55.81 -24.99
N LYS A 5 51.97 -55.46 -23.71
CA LYS A 5 52.54 -55.92 -22.43
C LYS A 5 52.26 -54.88 -21.36
N LEU A 6 51.47 -55.14 -20.29
CA LEU A 6 51.82 -55.80 -19.02
C LEU A 6 53.07 -55.31 -18.30
N ALA A 7 52.89 -54.71 -17.13
CA ALA A 7 53.62 -54.91 -15.88
C ALA A 7 53.00 -53.98 -14.80
N ARG A 8 52.23 -54.43 -13.80
CA ARG A 8 52.60 -55.07 -12.49
C ARG A 8 53.07 -54.04 -11.46
N ILE A 9 52.19 -53.72 -10.52
CA ILE A 9 52.11 -54.06 -9.06
C ILE A 9 52.98 -53.14 -8.17
N ALA A 10 52.31 -52.43 -7.25
CA ALA A 10 52.60 -52.45 -5.83
C ALA A 10 51.37 -51.95 -5.02
N ALA A 11 50.88 -52.81 -4.13
CA ALA A 11 49.82 -52.56 -3.18
C ALA A 11 50.36 -51.84 -1.94
N LEU A 12 49.60 -50.86 -1.42
CA LEU A 12 49.68 -50.47 -0.02
C LEU A 12 48.26 -50.26 0.52
N ALA A 13 47.88 -51.06 1.48
CA ALA A 13 46.64 -51.00 2.20
C ALA A 13 46.67 -49.82 3.17
N ALA A 14 45.61 -48.97 3.13
CA ALA A 14 45.28 -48.06 4.23
C ALA A 14 43.79 -48.16 4.49
N ALA A 15 43.46 -48.48 5.71
CA ALA A 15 42.11 -48.73 6.24
C ALA A 15 41.18 -47.53 6.08
N VAL A 16 40.02 -47.74 5.45
CA VAL A 16 38.92 -46.78 5.44
C VAL A 16 37.98 -47.09 6.58
N ALA A 17 38.00 -46.25 7.57
CA ALA A 17 36.93 -46.18 8.58
C ALA A 17 35.70 -45.50 7.97
N LEU A 18 34.63 -46.24 7.72
CA LEU A 18 33.31 -45.69 7.43
C LEU A 18 32.74 -45.01 8.67
N ALA A 19 32.76 -43.69 8.71
CA ALA A 19 31.92 -42.93 9.61
C ALA A 19 30.60 -42.65 8.87
N ALA A 20 29.53 -43.23 9.34
CA ALA A 20 28.16 -42.89 8.93
C ALA A 20 27.85 -41.45 9.40
N SER A 21 27.93 -40.49 8.49
CA SER A 21 27.45 -39.12 8.74
C SER A 21 26.00 -39.06 8.33
N GLY A 22 25.09 -39.01 9.33
CA GLY A 22 23.69 -38.69 9.09
C GLY A 22 23.54 -37.33 8.40
N CYS A 23 22.60 -37.25 7.48
CA CYS A 23 22.15 -36.00 6.90
C CYS A 23 21.52 -35.12 7.99
N THR A 24 22.33 -34.27 8.61
CA THR A 24 21.83 -33.11 9.33
C THR A 24 21.64 -32.01 8.28
N GLY A 25 20.42 -31.49 8.17
CA GLY A 25 20.14 -30.33 7.33
C GLY A 25 21.15 -29.22 7.64
N THR A 26 21.77 -28.71 6.61
CA THR A 26 22.61 -27.51 6.71
C THR A 26 21.75 -26.36 7.20
N GLU A 27 21.78 -26.07 8.50
CA GLU A 27 21.52 -24.73 9.00
C GLU A 27 22.48 -23.80 8.25
N GLN A 28 21.92 -22.95 7.43
CA GLN A 28 22.65 -21.87 6.82
C GLN A 28 23.08 -20.92 7.95
N ALA A 29 24.29 -21.14 8.45
CA ALA A 29 24.85 -20.34 9.52
C ALA A 29 24.78 -18.85 9.11
N SER A 30 24.00 -18.09 9.84
CA SER A 30 24.08 -16.63 9.86
C SER A 30 25.55 -16.28 10.14
N GLY A 31 26.22 -15.60 9.20
CA GLY A 31 27.56 -15.10 9.43
C GLY A 31 27.61 -14.32 10.74
N PRO A 32 28.78 -14.25 11.42
CA PRO A 32 28.89 -13.60 12.73
C PRO A 32 28.56 -12.12 12.58
N GLY A 33 27.31 -11.76 12.91
CA GLY A 33 26.93 -10.37 13.14
C GLY A 33 27.75 -9.83 14.31
N THR A 34 28.09 -8.58 14.29
CA THR A 34 28.65 -7.88 15.45
C THR A 34 27.72 -8.14 16.64
N ALA A 35 28.26 -8.54 17.79
CA ALA A 35 27.45 -8.93 18.95
C ALA A 35 26.35 -7.88 19.23
N GLY A 36 25.09 -8.30 19.30
CA GLY A 36 23.93 -7.44 19.51
C GLY A 36 23.37 -6.74 18.25
N ARG A 37 23.69 -7.26 17.05
CA ARG A 37 23.16 -6.74 15.78
C ARG A 37 22.65 -7.84 14.85
N ILE A 38 21.75 -7.45 13.95
CA ILE A 38 21.22 -8.29 12.87
C ILE A 38 22.07 -8.01 11.62
N ALA A 39 22.81 -9.00 11.14
CA ALA A 39 23.70 -8.82 9.99
C ALA A 39 22.94 -8.39 8.73
N PHE A 40 21.79 -9.04 8.46
CA PHE A 40 20.91 -8.66 7.34
C PHE A 40 19.51 -9.22 7.51
N LEU A 41 18.57 -8.54 6.84
CA LEU A 41 17.20 -9.04 6.64
C LEU A 41 16.90 -9.13 5.14
N ASP A 42 16.31 -10.25 4.74
CA ASP A 42 15.87 -10.52 3.39
C ASP A 42 14.39 -10.18 3.24
N TYR A 43 14.10 -9.23 2.36
CA TYR A 43 12.77 -8.77 2.03
C TYR A 43 12.33 -9.36 0.70
N GLY A 44 11.15 -9.95 0.64
CA GLY A 44 10.45 -10.13 -0.62
C GLY A 44 10.16 -8.74 -1.23
N ASP A 45 9.95 -8.69 -2.55
CA ASP A 45 9.69 -7.44 -3.23
C ASP A 45 8.36 -6.82 -2.78
N PHE A 46 8.43 -5.61 -2.25
CA PHE A 46 7.26 -4.79 -1.93
C PHE A 46 6.78 -3.94 -3.14
N GLY A 47 7.37 -4.12 -4.31
CA GLY A 47 7.13 -3.24 -5.47
C GLY A 47 6.33 -3.85 -6.63
N GLY A 48 6.02 -5.15 -6.60
CA GLY A 48 5.18 -5.85 -7.58
C GLY A 48 5.75 -5.92 -9.00
N GLY A 49 6.49 -6.96 -9.31
CA GLY A 49 6.60 -7.56 -10.65
C GLY A 49 7.28 -6.77 -11.77
N SER A 50 7.60 -5.52 -11.59
CA SER A 50 8.25 -4.69 -12.62
C SER A 50 9.75 -4.96 -12.69
N ASN A 51 10.35 -4.59 -13.81
CA ASN A 51 11.79 -4.66 -13.97
C ASN A 51 12.43 -3.55 -13.11
N PRO A 52 13.04 -3.86 -11.95
CA PRO A 52 13.52 -2.83 -11.04
C PRO A 52 14.65 -2.04 -11.67
N GLN A 53 14.59 -0.72 -11.58
CA GLN A 53 15.60 0.20 -12.05
C GLN A 53 16.19 0.98 -10.87
N ALA A 54 17.47 1.38 -10.97
CA ALA A 54 18.10 2.25 -9.99
C ALA A 54 17.50 3.67 -10.13
N ASN A 55 16.34 3.89 -9.50
CA ASN A 55 15.67 5.17 -9.44
C ASN A 55 15.26 5.44 -7.98
N TYR A 56 15.91 6.41 -7.34
CA TYR A 56 15.67 6.79 -5.94
C TYR A 56 15.11 8.20 -5.82
N ASN A 57 14.43 8.69 -6.86
CA ASN A 57 13.66 9.94 -6.78
C ASN A 57 12.35 9.67 -6.00
N PRO A 58 12.15 10.23 -4.78
CA PRO A 58 11.02 9.87 -3.93
C PRO A 58 9.66 10.36 -4.44
N TYR A 59 9.61 11.12 -5.52
CA TYR A 59 8.41 11.71 -6.10
C TYR A 59 7.93 11.04 -7.40
N LEU A 60 8.66 10.04 -7.90
CA LEU A 60 8.30 9.35 -9.13
C LEU A 60 7.71 7.95 -8.85
N ASP A 61 6.66 7.61 -9.57
CA ASP A 61 6.03 6.27 -9.47
C ASP A 61 7.02 5.13 -9.80
N ALA A 62 7.95 5.38 -10.73
CA ALA A 62 8.99 4.42 -11.11
C ALA A 62 10.04 4.15 -10.02
N SER A 63 10.07 4.96 -8.95
CA SER A 63 11.02 4.82 -7.83
C SER A 63 10.59 3.81 -6.75
N ARG A 64 9.51 3.07 -6.97
CA ARG A 64 8.92 2.14 -6.00
C ARG A 64 9.76 0.90 -5.75
N LEU A 65 11.02 1.08 -5.39
CA LEU A 65 11.86 -0.03 -4.92
C LEU A 65 11.73 -0.27 -3.40
N GLY A 66 10.75 0.32 -2.72
CA GLY A 66 10.63 0.27 -1.26
C GLY A 66 11.80 0.97 -0.54
N ALA A 67 12.92 1.17 -1.24
CA ALA A 67 14.14 1.73 -0.69
C ALA A 67 14.01 3.20 -0.29
N THR A 68 13.26 3.99 -1.06
CA THR A 68 13.14 5.44 -0.81
C THR A 68 12.60 5.76 0.57
N GLU A 69 11.82 4.86 1.18
CA GLU A 69 11.33 5.00 2.55
C GLU A 69 12.42 4.86 3.61
N TYR A 70 13.50 4.15 3.29
CA TYR A 70 14.66 4.00 4.17
C TYR A 70 15.77 5.00 3.89
N LEU A 71 15.71 5.70 2.74
CA LEU A 71 16.69 6.70 2.33
C LEU A 71 16.27 8.12 2.72
N PHE A 72 14.98 8.45 2.55
CA PHE A 72 14.44 9.80 2.75
C PHE A 72 13.37 9.79 3.83
N GLU A 73 13.46 10.76 4.73
CA GLU A 73 12.50 10.90 5.81
C GLU A 73 11.55 12.07 5.56
N GLN A 74 10.45 12.08 6.30
CA GLN A 74 9.46 13.14 6.37
C GLN A 74 9.52 13.86 7.71
N LEU A 75 8.76 14.95 7.87
CA LEU A 75 8.73 15.73 9.09
C LEU A 75 8.24 14.92 10.30
N ILE A 76 7.27 14.02 10.09
CA ILE A 76 6.74 13.11 11.12
C ILE A 76 6.80 11.66 10.64
N ALA A 77 6.90 10.71 11.54
CA ALA A 77 6.52 9.33 11.28
C ALA A 77 5.04 9.17 11.65
N TYR A 78 4.29 8.49 10.80
CA TYR A 78 2.89 8.26 11.04
C TYR A 78 2.63 6.77 11.33
N ASP A 79 2.01 6.49 12.47
CA ASP A 79 1.51 5.17 12.80
C ASP A 79 0.15 4.99 12.11
N ASN A 80 0.17 4.29 10.97
CA ASN A 80 -1.03 4.06 10.16
C ASN A 80 -1.97 2.99 10.72
N TYR A 81 -1.62 2.34 11.83
CA TYR A 81 -2.52 1.44 12.55
C TYR A 81 -3.23 2.17 13.68
N GLY A 82 -2.47 2.83 14.55
CA GLY A 82 -3.00 3.60 15.69
C GLY A 82 -3.48 5.00 15.33
N CYS A 83 -3.30 5.44 14.08
CA CYS A 83 -3.65 6.78 13.60
C CYS A 83 -3.00 7.91 14.39
N GLN A 84 -1.70 7.78 14.65
CA GLN A 84 -0.94 8.73 15.46
C GLN A 84 0.28 9.29 14.71
N ALA A 85 0.39 10.61 14.70
CA ALA A 85 1.59 11.30 14.28
C ALA A 85 2.66 11.22 15.39
N LYS A 86 3.87 10.82 15.03
CA LYS A 86 5.02 10.72 15.96
C LYS A 86 6.12 11.69 15.53
N PRO A 87 6.77 12.42 16.46
CA PRO A 87 7.90 13.29 16.15
C PRO A 87 9.00 12.53 15.40
N TRP A 88 9.52 13.16 14.30
CA TRP A 88 10.57 12.56 13.48
C TRP A 88 11.63 13.61 13.11
N LEU A 89 11.74 14.07 11.84
CA LEU A 89 12.59 15.21 11.50
C LEU A 89 12.09 16.51 12.14
N ALA A 90 10.79 16.64 12.38
CA ALA A 90 10.24 17.62 13.29
C ALA A 90 10.01 17.01 14.69
N THR A 91 10.33 17.75 15.74
CA THR A 91 10.11 17.37 17.13
C THR A 91 8.74 17.81 17.63
N GLU A 92 8.24 18.94 17.10
CA GLU A 92 6.99 19.58 17.50
C GLU A 92 6.32 20.24 16.29
N TRP A 93 5.00 20.36 16.36
CA TRP A 93 4.19 21.14 15.41
C TRP A 93 3.00 21.76 16.12
N THR A 94 2.71 23.01 15.77
CA THR A 94 1.64 23.78 16.40
C THR A 94 0.87 24.58 15.37
N TRP A 95 -0.45 24.46 15.39
CA TRP A 95 -1.34 25.35 14.67
C TRP A 95 -1.49 26.64 15.47
N SER A 96 -0.84 27.72 15.03
CA SER A 96 -1.00 29.04 15.67
C SER A 96 -2.36 29.68 15.38
N ASP A 97 -2.94 29.32 14.23
CA ASP A 97 -4.29 29.59 13.80
C ASP A 97 -4.72 28.52 12.77
N PRO A 98 -5.98 28.46 12.33
CA PRO A 98 -6.43 27.41 11.39
C PRO A 98 -5.70 27.37 10.04
N GLN A 99 -4.97 28.44 9.66
CA GLN A 99 -4.25 28.56 8.40
C GLN A 99 -2.73 28.63 8.54
N THR A 100 -2.20 28.51 9.76
CA THR A 100 -0.75 28.63 10.01
C THR A 100 -0.26 27.48 10.88
N LEU A 101 0.61 26.66 10.32
CA LEU A 101 1.28 25.54 11.01
C LEU A 101 2.76 25.81 11.15
N VAL A 102 3.25 25.80 12.39
CA VAL A 102 4.66 25.99 12.71
C VAL A 102 5.28 24.66 13.10
N TRP A 103 6.40 24.32 12.47
CA TRP A 103 7.21 23.13 12.74
C TRP A 103 8.49 23.51 13.45
N LYS A 104 8.88 22.74 14.47
CA LYS A 104 10.21 22.76 15.08
C LYS A 104 10.99 21.54 14.61
N LEU A 105 12.07 21.78 13.89
CA LEU A 105 12.92 20.72 13.36
C LEU A 105 13.85 20.16 14.44
N ARG A 106 14.24 18.92 14.27
CA ARG A 106 15.22 18.23 15.14
C ARG A 106 16.60 18.80 14.90
N ASP A 107 17.27 19.15 15.98
CA ASP A 107 18.67 19.58 15.95
C ASP A 107 19.61 18.39 15.71
N GLY A 108 20.78 18.67 15.11
CA GLY A 108 21.86 17.71 14.92
C GLY A 108 21.64 16.64 13.86
N VAL A 109 20.51 16.66 13.12
CA VAL A 109 20.28 15.76 11.99
C VAL A 109 21.23 16.11 10.84
N LYS A 110 21.83 15.08 10.23
CA LYS A 110 22.73 15.21 9.08
C LYS A 110 22.24 14.39 7.89
N TRP A 111 22.52 14.89 6.73
CA TRP A 111 22.50 14.10 5.51
C TRP A 111 23.63 13.05 5.55
N ASN A 112 23.49 11.95 4.83
CA ASN A 112 24.49 10.88 4.80
C ASN A 112 25.82 11.28 4.11
N ASP A 113 25.93 12.50 3.58
CA ASP A 113 27.17 13.12 3.12
C ASP A 113 27.81 14.06 4.18
N GLY A 114 27.27 14.08 5.40
CA GLY A 114 27.76 14.81 6.56
C GLY A 114 27.27 16.25 6.69
N LYS A 115 26.54 16.80 5.71
CA LYS A 115 26.01 18.17 5.78
C LYS A 115 24.80 18.23 6.72
N PRO A 116 24.58 19.38 7.41
CA PRO A 116 23.43 19.53 8.30
C PRO A 116 22.10 19.57 7.52
N PHE A 117 21.08 18.96 8.09
CA PHE A 117 19.68 19.15 7.68
C PHE A 117 19.12 20.40 8.35
N THR A 118 18.45 21.26 7.60
CA THR A 118 17.91 22.54 8.08
C THR A 118 16.55 22.87 7.48
N ALA A 119 15.91 23.93 7.98
CA ALA A 119 14.67 24.47 7.45
C ALA A 119 14.76 24.87 5.95
N ASP A 120 15.97 25.21 5.47
CA ASP A 120 16.22 25.50 4.06
C ASP A 120 15.98 24.29 3.14
N ASP A 121 16.25 23.08 3.63
CA ASP A 121 15.98 21.85 2.86
C ASP A 121 14.47 21.61 2.76
N VAL A 122 13.74 21.91 3.83
CA VAL A 122 12.27 21.79 3.84
C VAL A 122 11.65 22.80 2.88
N THR A 123 11.99 24.08 3.01
CA THR A 123 11.46 25.13 2.11
C THR A 123 11.81 24.86 0.65
N PHE A 124 13.06 24.48 0.38
CA PHE A 124 13.49 24.08 -0.97
C PHE A 124 12.66 22.93 -1.52
N THR A 125 12.42 21.88 -0.72
CA THR A 125 11.62 20.73 -1.13
C THR A 125 10.23 21.14 -1.58
N PHE A 126 9.54 21.94 -0.77
CA PHE A 126 8.19 22.39 -1.10
C PHE A 126 8.18 23.35 -2.30
N ASP A 127 9.15 24.26 -2.43
CA ASP A 127 9.26 25.17 -3.57
C ASP A 127 9.56 24.42 -4.88
N MET A 128 10.40 23.40 -4.84
CA MET A 128 10.64 22.51 -5.97
C MET A 128 9.36 21.83 -6.44
N LEU A 129 8.54 21.31 -5.52
CA LEU A 129 7.24 20.71 -5.85
C LEU A 129 6.26 21.76 -6.43
N LYS A 130 6.33 23.02 -5.99
CA LYS A 130 5.55 24.13 -6.55
C LYS A 130 5.91 24.41 -8.01
N GLN A 131 7.21 24.45 -8.28
CA GLN A 131 7.74 24.76 -9.61
C GLN A 131 7.54 23.59 -10.58
N HIS A 132 7.67 22.36 -10.11
CA HIS A 132 7.60 21.12 -10.91
C HIS A 132 6.35 20.32 -10.57
N LYS A 133 5.19 20.73 -11.07
CA LYS A 133 3.87 20.13 -10.77
C LYS A 133 3.80 18.61 -11.01
N ALA A 134 4.64 18.07 -11.92
CA ALA A 134 4.73 16.64 -12.15
C ALA A 134 5.26 15.85 -10.95
N LEU A 135 5.99 16.50 -10.02
CA LEU A 135 6.48 15.92 -8.78
C LEU A 135 5.48 16.10 -7.62
N ASP A 136 4.56 17.06 -7.71
CA ASP A 136 3.51 17.27 -6.70
C ASP A 136 2.31 16.35 -6.96
N VAL A 137 2.56 15.03 -6.94
CA VAL A 137 1.53 14.01 -7.20
C VAL A 137 0.39 14.03 -6.16
N LYS A 138 0.62 14.59 -4.97
CA LYS A 138 -0.41 14.77 -3.94
C LYS A 138 -1.19 16.08 -4.09
N GLY A 139 -0.74 17.00 -4.97
CA GLY A 139 -1.39 18.30 -5.19
C GLY A 139 -1.39 19.20 -3.95
N ILE A 140 -0.31 19.17 -3.15
CA ILE A 140 -0.23 19.87 -1.85
C ILE A 140 -0.34 21.40 -2.01
N TRP A 141 0.12 21.93 -3.15
CA TRP A 141 0.05 23.37 -3.42
C TRP A 141 -1.35 23.90 -3.76
N ARG A 142 -2.36 23.03 -3.80
CA ARG A 142 -3.78 23.46 -3.78
C ARG A 142 -4.20 23.97 -2.40
N TYR A 143 -3.51 23.56 -1.35
CA TYR A 143 -3.81 23.87 0.06
C TYR A 143 -2.85 24.89 0.62
N LEU A 144 -1.56 24.83 0.24
CA LEU A 144 -0.52 25.72 0.70
C LEU A 144 -0.52 27.04 -0.06
N SER A 145 -0.26 28.15 0.64
CA SER A 145 0.03 29.47 0.08
C SER A 145 1.52 29.83 0.20
N ALA A 146 2.18 29.46 1.29
CA ALA A 146 3.61 29.66 1.50
C ALA A 146 4.21 28.58 2.42
N VAL A 147 5.53 28.34 2.25
CA VAL A 147 6.37 27.59 3.18
C VAL A 147 7.64 28.41 3.41
N GLU A 148 7.89 28.84 4.64
CA GLU A 148 8.91 29.83 4.99
C GLU A 148 9.77 29.31 6.14
N ALA A 149 11.09 29.56 6.08
CA ALA A 149 12.01 29.34 7.19
C ALA A 149 12.25 30.67 7.92
N SER A 150 12.04 30.71 9.22
CA SER A 150 12.36 31.87 10.06
C SER A 150 13.75 31.79 10.67
N ASP A 151 14.24 30.57 10.86
CA ASP A 151 15.57 30.23 11.35
C ASP A 151 15.92 28.80 10.90
N PRO A 152 17.15 28.29 11.12
CA PRO A 152 17.55 26.95 10.64
C PRO A 152 16.69 25.79 11.15
N GLN A 153 15.91 25.96 12.21
CA GLN A 153 15.09 24.90 12.84
C GLN A 153 13.59 25.19 12.87
N THR A 154 13.13 26.30 12.27
CA THR A 154 11.71 26.64 12.30
C THR A 154 11.18 26.84 10.89
N VAL A 155 10.14 26.07 10.56
CA VAL A 155 9.40 26.18 9.30
C VAL A 155 7.97 26.58 9.59
N THR A 156 7.47 27.58 8.88
CA THR A 156 6.07 28.01 8.92
C THR A 156 5.41 27.65 7.58
N MET A 157 4.34 26.87 7.65
CA MET A 157 3.47 26.58 6.50
C MET A 157 2.21 27.40 6.62
N ARG A 158 1.88 28.16 5.55
CA ARG A 158 0.64 28.93 5.45
C ARG A 158 -0.30 28.28 4.46
N PHE A 159 -1.58 28.29 4.77
CA PHE A 159 -2.63 27.67 3.99
C PHE A 159 -3.58 28.72 3.43
N ALA A 160 -4.09 28.47 2.23
CA ALA A 160 -5.11 29.35 1.62
C ALA A 160 -6.46 29.29 2.38
N GLN A 161 -6.71 28.19 3.06
CA GLN A 161 -7.90 27.92 3.90
C GLN A 161 -7.49 27.02 5.08
N PRO A 162 -8.34 26.79 6.09
CA PRO A 162 -8.03 25.87 7.19
C PRO A 162 -7.46 24.55 6.69
N GLY A 163 -6.30 24.12 7.23
CA GLY A 163 -5.48 23.03 6.67
C GLY A 163 -5.38 21.77 7.53
N ALA A 164 -5.94 21.77 8.74
CA ALA A 164 -5.75 20.68 9.70
C ALA A 164 -6.21 19.31 9.17
N ALA A 165 -7.31 19.25 8.44
CA ALA A 165 -7.82 18.00 7.86
C ALA A 165 -6.91 17.42 6.75
N ALA A 166 -6.10 18.26 6.11
CA ALA A 166 -5.15 17.84 5.08
C ALA A 166 -3.73 17.55 5.66
N PHE A 167 -3.56 17.57 6.98
CA PHE A 167 -2.28 17.47 7.68
C PHE A 167 -1.37 16.35 7.15
N THR A 168 -1.88 15.14 6.94
CA THR A 168 -1.07 14.01 6.46
C THR A 168 -0.59 14.16 5.02
N LEU A 169 -1.25 14.98 4.18
CA LEU A 169 -0.83 15.16 2.79
C LEU A 169 0.54 15.84 2.70
N PHE A 170 0.79 16.84 3.53
CA PHE A 170 2.04 17.61 3.51
C PHE A 170 3.05 17.15 4.55
N SER A 171 2.62 16.59 5.69
CA SER A 171 3.54 16.09 6.72
C SER A 171 4.31 14.83 6.31
N GLU A 172 3.78 14.05 5.34
CA GLU A 172 4.39 12.85 4.79
C GLU A 172 5.25 13.11 3.53
N ILE A 173 5.48 14.35 3.15
CA ILE A 173 6.39 14.67 2.05
C ILE A 173 7.82 14.32 2.46
N LYS A 174 8.49 13.50 1.64
CA LYS A 174 9.90 13.19 1.83
C LYS A 174 10.73 14.45 1.60
N ILE A 175 11.64 14.76 2.51
CA ILE A 175 12.50 15.93 2.37
C ILE A 175 13.77 15.53 1.62
N VAL A 176 14.22 16.38 0.70
CA VAL A 176 15.42 16.16 -0.12
C VAL A 176 16.47 17.26 0.11
N PRO A 177 17.76 16.95 -0.04
CA PRO A 177 18.83 17.90 0.24
C PRO A 177 18.90 19.01 -0.81
N LYS A 178 18.72 20.26 -0.41
CA LYS A 178 18.82 21.45 -1.25
C LYS A 178 20.12 21.47 -2.05
N HIS A 179 21.25 21.16 -1.41
CA HIS A 179 22.58 21.24 -2.02
C HIS A 179 22.82 20.21 -3.14
N VAL A 180 22.01 19.17 -3.24
CA VAL A 180 22.07 18.18 -4.34
C VAL A 180 21.02 18.51 -5.40
N TRP A 181 19.78 18.71 -4.96
CA TRP A 181 18.66 18.85 -5.88
C TRP A 181 18.59 20.21 -6.58
N SER A 182 19.10 21.28 -5.95
CA SER A 182 19.18 22.59 -6.60
C SER A 182 20.16 22.66 -7.78
N THR A 183 21.07 21.69 -7.89
CA THR A 183 22.02 21.61 -9.00
C THR A 183 21.46 20.84 -10.22
N GLN A 184 20.28 20.23 -10.08
CA GLN A 184 19.67 19.45 -11.15
C GLN A 184 18.90 20.39 -12.11
N SER A 185 19.22 20.30 -13.38
CA SER A 185 18.53 21.08 -14.43
C SER A 185 17.06 20.71 -14.58
N ASP A 186 16.73 19.44 -14.36
CA ASP A 186 15.38 18.91 -14.40
C ASP A 186 15.14 17.87 -13.29
N PRO A 187 14.56 18.26 -12.15
CA PRO A 187 14.23 17.34 -11.07
C PRO A 187 13.23 16.25 -11.44
N VAL A 188 12.41 16.45 -12.49
CA VAL A 188 11.40 15.46 -12.93
C VAL A 188 12.06 14.23 -13.54
N THR A 189 13.16 14.41 -14.24
CA THR A 189 13.91 13.30 -14.88
C THR A 189 15.09 12.81 -14.05
N PHE A 190 15.40 13.49 -12.93
CA PHE A 190 16.50 13.12 -12.05
C PHE A 190 16.22 11.81 -11.30
N THR A 191 16.87 10.73 -11.68
CA THR A 191 16.70 9.41 -11.06
C THR A 191 17.39 9.26 -9.71
N ASN A 192 18.34 10.14 -9.38
CA ASN A 192 19.16 10.08 -8.15
C ASN A 192 19.85 8.71 -7.97
N ALA A 193 20.25 8.07 -9.07
CA ALA A 193 20.64 6.66 -9.11
C ALA A 193 22.04 6.37 -8.56
N GLU A 194 22.99 7.31 -8.72
CA GLU A 194 24.41 7.04 -8.42
C GLU A 194 24.71 7.06 -6.92
N LYS A 195 24.29 8.09 -6.23
CA LYS A 195 24.65 8.30 -4.82
C LYS A 195 23.55 9.09 -4.10
N PRO A 196 22.41 8.45 -3.81
CA PRO A 196 21.31 9.16 -3.16
C PRO A 196 21.73 9.70 -1.79
N VAL A 197 21.53 11.00 -1.60
CA VAL A 197 21.80 11.69 -0.34
C VAL A 197 20.47 11.87 0.39
N GLY A 198 20.34 11.23 1.56
CA GLY A 198 19.16 11.24 2.40
C GLY A 198 19.51 11.34 3.89
N THR A 199 18.50 11.58 4.72
CA THR A 199 18.63 11.59 6.19
C THR A 199 18.36 10.23 6.81
N GLY A 200 17.89 9.26 6.01
CA GLY A 200 17.34 8.00 6.50
C GLY A 200 18.33 7.02 7.11
N PRO A 201 17.81 5.95 7.73
CA PRO A 201 18.60 4.95 8.46
C PRO A 201 19.49 4.08 7.57
N PHE A 202 19.32 4.12 6.25
CA PHE A 202 20.11 3.32 5.31
C PHE A 202 20.59 4.14 4.13
N THR A 203 21.62 3.60 3.44
CA THR A 203 22.17 4.11 2.18
C THR A 203 22.21 2.99 1.14
N VAL A 204 22.22 3.33 -0.14
CA VAL A 204 22.37 2.32 -1.20
C VAL A 204 23.78 1.75 -1.17
N LYS A 205 23.90 0.44 -0.94
CA LYS A 205 25.17 -0.31 -0.94
C LYS A 205 25.45 -0.96 -2.29
N ALA A 206 24.45 -1.60 -2.88
CA ALA A 206 24.55 -2.26 -4.19
C ALA A 206 23.17 -2.38 -4.83
N PHE A 207 23.16 -2.34 -6.17
CA PHE A 207 21.99 -2.59 -6.98
C PHE A 207 22.34 -3.46 -8.20
N ASN A 208 21.50 -4.46 -8.44
CA ASN A 208 21.39 -5.16 -9.71
C ASN A 208 19.92 -5.53 -9.95
N PRO A 209 19.51 -5.93 -11.17
CA PRO A 209 18.10 -6.22 -11.45
C PRO A 209 17.46 -7.35 -10.64
N GLN A 210 18.23 -8.14 -9.90
CA GLN A 210 17.71 -9.22 -9.05
C GLN A 210 17.66 -8.85 -7.56
N GLN A 211 18.48 -7.86 -7.15
CA GLN A 211 18.59 -7.49 -5.73
C GLN A 211 19.06 -6.06 -5.56
N LEU A 212 18.38 -5.35 -4.65
CA LEU A 212 18.86 -4.11 -4.06
C LEU A 212 19.35 -4.39 -2.64
N THR A 213 20.56 -3.93 -2.31
CA THR A 213 21.09 -3.99 -0.95
C THR A 213 21.25 -2.58 -0.39
N LEU A 214 20.64 -2.32 0.74
CA LEU A 214 20.86 -1.11 1.52
C LEU A 214 21.77 -1.45 2.69
N GLY A 215 22.76 -0.59 2.96
CA GLY A 215 23.64 -0.65 4.12
C GLY A 215 23.22 0.36 5.17
N ARG A 216 23.39 0.04 6.45
CA ARG A 216 23.06 0.94 7.57
C ARG A 216 23.83 2.26 7.46
N ASN A 217 23.14 3.36 7.68
CA ASN A 217 23.76 4.68 7.88
C ASN A 217 24.26 4.78 9.33
N ALA A 218 25.58 4.77 9.51
CA ALA A 218 26.19 4.83 10.85
C ALA A 218 25.97 6.20 11.53
N ASP A 219 25.82 7.25 10.74
CA ASP A 219 25.63 8.64 11.22
C ASP A 219 24.16 9.04 11.32
N TYR A 220 23.24 8.05 11.23
CA TYR A 220 21.82 8.28 11.39
C TYR A 220 21.49 8.81 12.78
N TRP A 221 20.63 9.81 12.89
CA TRP A 221 20.30 10.47 14.17
C TRP A 221 19.67 9.54 15.23
N GLN A 222 19.15 8.37 14.83
CA GLN A 222 18.72 7.27 15.71
C GLN A 222 19.55 5.99 15.47
N ALA A 223 20.83 6.09 15.15
CA ALA A 223 21.67 4.94 14.82
C ALA A 223 21.72 3.87 15.93
N ASP A 224 21.54 4.29 17.18
CA ASP A 224 21.44 3.41 18.36
C ASP A 224 20.19 2.50 18.31
N LYS A 225 19.09 2.94 17.70
CA LYS A 225 17.86 2.16 17.54
C LYS A 225 17.91 1.21 16.35
N VAL A 226 18.68 1.50 15.31
CA VAL A 226 18.78 0.66 14.12
C VAL A 226 19.76 -0.47 14.36
N LYS A 227 19.26 -1.67 14.60
CA LYS A 227 20.05 -2.87 14.91
C LYS A 227 20.39 -3.72 13.68
N VAL A 228 19.84 -3.40 12.50
CA VAL A 228 20.06 -4.13 11.24
C VAL A 228 21.18 -3.47 10.45
N ASP A 229 22.14 -4.27 9.95
CA ASP A 229 23.27 -3.77 9.16
C ASP A 229 22.98 -3.70 7.68
N GLU A 230 22.19 -4.66 7.13
CA GLU A 230 21.79 -4.65 5.73
C GLU A 230 20.31 -5.01 5.55
N LEU A 231 19.66 -4.34 4.58
CA LEU A 231 18.37 -4.77 4.02
C LEU A 231 18.59 -5.25 2.59
N ARG A 232 18.11 -6.44 2.27
CA ARG A 232 18.24 -7.06 0.96
C ARG A 232 16.87 -7.26 0.35
N PHE A 233 16.54 -6.47 -0.66
CA PHE A 233 15.28 -6.55 -1.37
C PHE A 233 15.47 -7.43 -2.60
N HIS A 234 14.78 -8.56 -2.63
CA HIS A 234 14.87 -9.51 -3.73
C HIS A 234 13.80 -9.22 -4.78
N LYS A 235 14.17 -9.37 -6.06
CA LYS A 235 13.16 -9.32 -7.12
C LYS A 235 12.14 -10.43 -6.91
N ALA A 236 10.87 -10.04 -6.90
CA ALA A 236 9.75 -10.95 -6.80
C ALA A 236 9.08 -11.21 -8.16
N ASP A 237 8.28 -12.25 -8.22
CA ASP A 237 7.45 -12.61 -9.37
C ASP A 237 6.01 -12.10 -9.22
N GLY A 238 5.82 -11.03 -8.45
CA GLY A 238 4.51 -10.39 -8.26
C GLY A 238 3.53 -11.17 -7.37
N GLY A 239 4.01 -11.88 -6.34
CA GLY A 239 3.19 -12.63 -5.40
C GLY A 239 2.78 -14.02 -5.89
N GLY A 240 3.43 -14.53 -6.92
CA GLY A 240 3.16 -15.83 -7.52
C GLY A 240 3.69 -17.03 -6.71
N GLN A 241 3.60 -18.22 -7.30
CA GLN A 241 3.99 -19.49 -6.65
C GLN A 241 5.48 -19.54 -6.26
N ILE A 242 6.36 -18.87 -7.02
CA ILE A 242 7.80 -18.83 -6.72
C ILE A 242 8.05 -18.06 -5.44
N ASP A 243 7.40 -16.91 -5.26
CA ASP A 243 7.53 -16.12 -4.02
C ASP A 243 6.96 -16.85 -2.81
N GLN A 244 5.82 -17.55 -2.97
CA GLN A 244 5.27 -18.40 -1.92
C GLN A 244 6.23 -19.53 -1.52
N LEU A 245 6.92 -20.12 -2.51
CA LEU A 245 7.91 -21.17 -2.26
C LEU A 245 9.13 -20.63 -1.51
N LYS A 246 9.67 -19.47 -1.93
CA LYS A 246 10.78 -18.80 -1.23
C LYS A 246 10.41 -18.44 0.21
N LEU A 247 9.23 -17.85 0.41
CA LEU A 247 8.71 -17.57 1.75
C LEU A 247 8.63 -18.84 2.60
N SER A 248 8.06 -19.93 2.06
CA SER A 248 7.89 -21.20 2.80
C SER A 248 9.22 -21.89 3.15
N ARG A 249 10.29 -21.60 2.40
CA ARG A 249 11.66 -22.05 2.66
C ARG A 249 12.43 -21.15 3.61
N GLY A 250 11.83 -20.03 4.03
CA GLY A 250 12.49 -19.05 4.90
C GLY A 250 13.59 -18.23 4.19
N GLU A 251 13.52 -18.12 2.87
CA GLU A 251 14.44 -17.27 2.10
C GLU A 251 14.14 -15.79 2.28
N TYR A 252 12.93 -15.44 2.77
CA TYR A 252 12.54 -14.09 3.17
C TYR A 252 12.36 -14.00 4.68
N ASP A 253 12.88 -12.97 5.30
CA ASP A 253 12.61 -12.63 6.70
C ASP A 253 11.29 -11.87 6.83
N THR A 254 10.86 -11.18 5.79
CA THR A 254 9.53 -10.55 5.71
C THR A 254 9.04 -10.47 4.28
N ASN A 255 7.71 -10.51 4.12
CA ASN A 255 7.04 -10.33 2.84
C ASN A 255 5.61 -9.79 3.05
N ALA A 256 4.99 -9.32 1.98
CA ALA A 256 3.63 -8.79 1.95
C ALA A 256 2.85 -9.41 0.79
N MET A 257 2.32 -10.64 0.96
CA MET A 257 1.60 -11.33 -0.10
C MET A 257 0.45 -12.18 0.44
N PHE A 258 -0.53 -12.45 -0.42
CA PHE A 258 -1.54 -13.45 -0.12
C PHE A 258 -0.93 -14.87 -0.17
N VAL A 259 -1.10 -15.64 0.90
CA VAL A 259 -0.64 -17.03 0.97
C VAL A 259 -1.85 -17.91 1.30
N PRO A 260 -2.27 -18.79 0.36
CA PRO A 260 -3.31 -19.77 0.64
C PRO A 260 -2.89 -20.71 1.77
N ASP A 261 -3.83 -20.96 2.71
CA ASP A 261 -3.57 -21.81 3.89
C ASP A 261 -2.24 -21.45 4.58
N ILE A 262 -2.12 -20.17 5.01
CA ILE A 262 -0.89 -19.61 5.61
C ILE A 262 -0.35 -20.48 6.74
N LYS A 263 -1.25 -21.12 7.50
CA LYS A 263 -0.85 -21.99 8.60
C LYS A 263 -0.01 -23.15 8.07
N LYS A 264 -0.52 -23.93 7.14
CA LYS A 264 0.16 -25.11 6.56
C LYS A 264 1.31 -24.73 5.64
N ALA A 265 1.12 -23.70 4.82
CA ALA A 265 2.09 -23.30 3.80
C ALA A 265 3.33 -22.61 4.40
N TYR A 266 3.19 -21.94 5.55
CA TYR A 266 4.25 -21.12 6.12
C TYR A 266 4.46 -21.38 7.63
N VAL A 267 3.43 -21.20 8.49
CA VAL A 267 3.61 -21.28 9.95
C VAL A 267 4.09 -22.65 10.39
N ASP A 268 3.45 -23.73 9.93
CA ASP A 268 3.79 -25.11 10.32
C ASP A 268 5.16 -25.59 9.77
N ARG A 269 5.81 -24.80 8.85
CA ARG A 269 7.16 -25.10 8.36
C ARG A 269 8.25 -24.76 9.39
N ASP A 270 8.02 -23.72 10.18
CA ASP A 270 8.87 -23.32 11.30
C ASP A 270 8.00 -22.59 12.35
N PRO A 271 7.23 -23.33 13.17
CA PRO A 271 6.27 -22.75 14.11
C PRO A 271 6.89 -21.81 15.15
N ALA A 272 8.17 -22.01 15.44
CA ALA A 272 8.91 -21.17 16.37
C ALA A 272 9.08 -19.74 15.81
N HIS A 273 9.38 -19.63 14.52
CA HIS A 273 9.84 -18.38 13.94
C HIS A 273 8.91 -17.79 12.87
N ASN A 274 8.15 -18.59 12.12
CA ASN A 274 7.27 -18.09 11.07
C ASN A 274 5.98 -17.53 11.66
N LYS A 275 5.74 -16.23 11.46
CA LYS A 275 4.61 -15.48 12.00
C LYS A 275 3.93 -14.69 10.88
N TYR A 276 2.68 -14.34 11.09
CA TYR A 276 1.95 -13.45 10.20
C TYR A 276 0.98 -12.56 10.97
N TRP A 277 0.62 -11.44 10.36
CA TRP A 277 -0.41 -10.53 10.86
C TRP A 277 -1.08 -9.85 9.67
N TYR A 278 -2.41 -9.87 9.63
CA TYR A 278 -3.20 -9.37 8.51
C TYR A 278 -4.21 -8.32 8.98
N PRO A 279 -3.77 -7.15 9.44
CA PRO A 279 -4.68 -6.10 9.84
C PRO A 279 -5.48 -5.59 8.63
N SER A 280 -6.71 -5.11 8.91
CA SER A 280 -7.56 -4.53 7.88
C SER A 280 -6.91 -3.30 7.27
N GLY A 281 -6.90 -3.25 5.94
CA GLY A 281 -6.52 -2.09 5.14
C GLY A 281 -7.75 -1.35 4.60
N GLY A 282 -7.67 -0.83 3.37
CA GLY A 282 -8.82 -0.25 2.67
C GLY A 282 -9.87 -1.27 2.26
N SER A 283 -10.98 -0.80 1.72
CA SER A 283 -12.03 -1.65 1.17
C SER A 283 -11.70 -2.08 -0.26
N ILE A 284 -11.75 -3.38 -0.53
CA ILE A 284 -11.76 -3.90 -1.89
C ILE A 284 -13.17 -3.81 -2.43
N SER A 285 -13.32 -3.14 -3.57
CA SER A 285 -14.62 -2.71 -4.08
C SER A 285 -14.76 -2.95 -5.56
N VAL A 286 -15.99 -3.13 -5.99
CA VAL A 286 -16.32 -3.04 -7.42
C VAL A 286 -16.26 -1.57 -7.82
N TYR A 287 -15.36 -1.28 -8.76
CA TYR A 287 -15.27 -0.01 -9.47
C TYR A 287 -15.97 -0.15 -10.81
N MET A 288 -16.88 0.77 -11.07
CA MET A 288 -17.59 0.90 -12.33
C MET A 288 -17.12 2.16 -13.03
N ASN A 289 -16.97 2.14 -14.34
CA ASN A 289 -16.68 3.36 -15.10
C ASN A 289 -17.97 4.19 -15.23
N LEU A 290 -18.12 5.18 -14.36
CA LEU A 290 -19.35 5.97 -14.25
C LEU A 290 -19.62 6.91 -15.44
N THR A 291 -18.72 6.96 -16.42
CA THR A 291 -18.94 7.68 -17.68
C THR A 291 -19.63 6.82 -18.75
N LYS A 292 -19.94 5.56 -18.44
CA LYS A 292 -20.53 4.58 -19.37
C LYS A 292 -21.87 4.09 -18.87
N ALA A 293 -22.86 3.97 -19.77
CA ALA A 293 -24.07 3.23 -19.48
C ALA A 293 -23.76 1.72 -19.33
N PRO A 294 -24.41 1.01 -18.40
CA PRO A 294 -25.46 1.47 -17.47
C PRO A 294 -24.91 1.99 -16.14
N PHE A 295 -23.59 2.11 -15.96
CA PHE A 295 -22.95 2.44 -14.70
C PHE A 295 -23.14 3.92 -14.30
N ASP A 296 -23.48 4.80 -15.23
CA ASP A 296 -23.86 6.20 -15.00
C ASP A 296 -25.22 6.33 -14.30
N ASP A 297 -26.07 5.30 -14.38
CA ASP A 297 -27.39 5.29 -13.72
C ASP A 297 -27.29 4.89 -12.24
N THR A 298 -27.63 5.80 -11.34
CA THR A 298 -27.63 5.56 -9.89
C THR A 298 -28.56 4.42 -9.48
N ALA A 299 -29.75 4.30 -10.09
CA ALA A 299 -30.70 3.24 -9.77
C ALA A 299 -30.11 1.85 -10.12
N PHE A 300 -29.39 1.76 -11.25
CA PHE A 300 -28.65 0.56 -11.63
C PHE A 300 -27.59 0.18 -10.59
N ARG A 301 -26.76 1.14 -10.19
CA ARG A 301 -25.69 0.90 -9.20
C ARG A 301 -26.23 0.45 -7.84
N LYS A 302 -27.29 1.12 -7.35
CA LYS A 302 -27.96 0.76 -6.09
C LYS A 302 -28.53 -0.66 -6.15
N ALA A 303 -29.14 -1.04 -7.26
CA ALA A 303 -29.69 -2.38 -7.45
C ALA A 303 -28.60 -3.47 -7.42
N LEU A 304 -27.35 -3.12 -7.81
CA LEU A 304 -26.23 -4.06 -7.75
C LEU A 304 -25.67 -4.25 -6.34
N VAL A 305 -25.91 -3.36 -5.36
CA VAL A 305 -25.31 -3.47 -4.02
C VAL A 305 -25.62 -4.81 -3.35
N PRO A 306 -26.87 -5.33 -3.32
CA PRO A 306 -27.18 -6.64 -2.74
C PRO A 306 -26.84 -7.83 -3.69
N ALA A 307 -26.37 -7.57 -4.91
CA ALA A 307 -26.09 -8.59 -5.92
C ALA A 307 -24.86 -9.45 -5.61
N PHE A 308 -23.96 -8.99 -4.74
CA PHE A 308 -22.67 -9.63 -4.49
C PHE A 308 -22.68 -10.43 -3.18
N ASN A 309 -22.35 -11.73 -3.28
CA ASN A 309 -22.23 -12.62 -2.13
C ASN A 309 -20.88 -12.37 -1.40
N ARG A 310 -20.84 -11.31 -0.60
CA ARG A 310 -19.63 -10.90 0.13
C ARG A 310 -19.10 -11.98 1.06
N GLN A 311 -20.02 -12.72 1.72
CA GLN A 311 -19.60 -13.79 2.63
C GLN A 311 -18.94 -14.95 1.85
N GLU A 312 -19.48 -15.35 0.70
CA GLU A 312 -18.86 -16.38 -0.14
C GLU A 312 -17.47 -15.95 -0.66
N ILE A 313 -17.31 -14.66 -1.02
CA ILE A 313 -16.01 -14.11 -1.41
C ILE A 313 -15.03 -14.22 -0.23
N VAL A 314 -15.42 -13.79 0.97
CA VAL A 314 -14.59 -13.88 2.18
C VAL A 314 -14.20 -15.32 2.47
N ASP A 315 -15.15 -16.26 2.45
CA ASP A 315 -14.90 -17.65 2.82
C ASP A 315 -14.04 -18.38 1.79
N LYS A 316 -14.35 -18.20 0.48
CA LYS A 316 -13.75 -19.01 -0.60
C LYS A 316 -12.57 -18.34 -1.30
N ALA A 317 -12.60 -17.01 -1.46
CA ALA A 317 -11.52 -16.29 -2.14
C ALA A 317 -10.48 -15.75 -1.16
N GLN A 318 -10.93 -15.30 0.01
CA GLN A 318 -10.07 -14.71 1.04
C GLN A 318 -9.79 -15.68 2.22
N LEU A 319 -10.29 -16.92 2.14
CA LEU A 319 -10.05 -18.01 3.11
C LEU A 319 -10.36 -17.63 4.57
N GLY A 320 -11.31 -16.72 4.78
CA GLY A 320 -11.71 -16.24 6.10
C GLY A 320 -10.74 -15.24 6.75
N TYR A 321 -9.69 -14.80 6.05
CA TYR A 321 -8.71 -13.84 6.60
C TYR A 321 -9.25 -12.43 6.79
N VAL A 322 -10.34 -12.09 6.14
CA VAL A 322 -10.91 -10.73 6.10
C VAL A 322 -12.40 -10.75 6.46
N LYS A 323 -13.03 -9.58 6.49
CA LYS A 323 -14.47 -9.44 6.77
C LYS A 323 -15.19 -8.73 5.62
N PRO A 324 -16.51 -8.97 5.43
CA PRO A 324 -17.33 -8.18 4.52
C PRO A 324 -17.24 -6.69 4.84
N ALA A 325 -17.15 -5.85 3.80
CA ALA A 325 -16.99 -4.41 3.96
C ALA A 325 -18.34 -3.68 4.04
N SER A 326 -18.31 -2.56 4.75
CA SER A 326 -19.43 -1.62 4.87
C SER A 326 -19.61 -0.80 3.59
N GLN A 327 -20.85 -0.58 3.16
CA GLN A 327 -21.18 0.35 2.06
C GLN A 327 -20.95 1.82 2.45
N SER A 328 -20.67 2.12 3.72
CA SER A 328 -20.40 3.47 4.21
C SER A 328 -19.10 4.09 3.66
N GLY A 329 -18.20 3.29 3.06
CA GLY A 329 -16.85 3.71 2.67
C GLY A 329 -15.85 3.77 3.82
N LEU A 330 -16.25 3.37 5.03
CA LEU A 330 -15.41 3.31 6.23
C LEU A 330 -14.95 1.87 6.50
N VAL A 331 -13.72 1.73 6.99
CA VAL A 331 -13.17 0.44 7.45
C VAL A 331 -13.52 0.23 8.91
N VAL A 332 -14.48 -0.64 9.17
CA VAL A 332 -14.94 -0.97 10.51
C VAL A 332 -14.30 -2.29 10.98
N PRO A 333 -13.76 -2.39 12.22
CA PRO A 333 -13.97 -1.48 13.35
C PRO A 333 -13.00 -0.29 13.46
N GLY A 334 -11.88 -0.26 12.73
CA GLY A 334 -10.84 0.77 12.91
C GLY A 334 -11.34 2.21 12.81
N GLN A 335 -12.29 2.47 11.92
CA GLN A 335 -12.91 3.79 11.73
C GLN A 335 -14.31 3.91 12.34
N ALA A 336 -14.71 2.99 13.23
CA ALA A 336 -16.07 2.93 13.80
C ALA A 336 -16.52 4.24 14.48
N LYS A 337 -15.60 5.00 15.07
CA LYS A 337 -15.90 6.29 15.70
C LYS A 337 -16.48 7.35 14.76
N TRP A 338 -16.27 7.15 13.45
CA TRP A 338 -16.74 8.04 12.39
C TRP A 338 -18.06 7.58 11.75
N LEU A 339 -18.46 6.33 12.01
CA LEU A 339 -19.69 5.77 11.45
C LEU A 339 -20.90 6.32 12.20
N PRO A 340 -21.90 6.89 11.49
CA PRO A 340 -23.17 7.27 12.10
C PRO A 340 -23.87 6.07 12.78
N THR A 341 -24.42 6.30 13.96
CA THR A 341 -25.01 5.24 14.80
C THR A 341 -26.35 4.70 14.29
N ASP A 342 -27.00 5.43 13.39
CA ASP A 342 -28.27 5.09 12.77
C ASP A 342 -28.13 4.19 11.52
N ILE A 343 -26.91 3.85 11.11
CA ILE A 343 -26.67 2.97 9.95
C ILE A 343 -26.84 1.51 10.38
N PRO A 344 -27.85 0.80 9.84
CA PRO A 344 -28.11 -0.60 10.18
C PRO A 344 -26.90 -1.50 9.84
N ASN A 345 -26.65 -2.50 10.70
CA ASN A 345 -25.58 -3.50 10.50
C ASN A 345 -24.23 -2.87 10.12
N GLN A 346 -23.94 -1.67 10.68
CA GLN A 346 -22.72 -0.90 10.36
C GLN A 346 -22.50 -0.67 8.84
N GLY A 347 -23.58 -0.69 8.04
CA GLY A 347 -23.56 -0.52 6.59
C GLY A 347 -23.14 -1.76 5.80
N VAL A 348 -22.98 -2.91 6.43
CA VAL A 348 -22.72 -4.17 5.71
C VAL A 348 -24.02 -4.67 5.09
N ILE A 349 -24.06 -4.78 3.77
CA ILE A 349 -25.23 -5.21 3.00
C ILE A 349 -25.15 -6.70 2.73
N GLY A 350 -26.18 -7.43 3.12
CA GLY A 350 -26.31 -8.87 2.86
C GLY A 350 -26.54 -9.17 1.37
N TYR A 351 -26.21 -10.40 0.97
CA TYR A 351 -26.52 -10.91 -0.36
C TYR A 351 -28.00 -11.20 -0.50
N ASP A 352 -28.63 -10.63 -1.53
CA ASP A 352 -30.02 -10.87 -1.90
C ASP A 352 -30.18 -10.73 -3.42
N ALA A 353 -30.02 -11.85 -4.12
CA ALA A 353 -30.15 -11.89 -5.57
C ALA A 353 -31.58 -11.59 -6.05
N ALA A 354 -32.60 -11.97 -5.29
CA ALA A 354 -33.99 -11.72 -5.65
C ALA A 354 -34.31 -10.23 -5.56
N LYS A 355 -33.85 -9.56 -4.49
CA LYS A 355 -33.96 -8.11 -4.36
C LYS A 355 -33.21 -7.39 -5.47
N ALA A 356 -31.97 -7.79 -5.77
CA ALA A 356 -31.17 -7.21 -6.85
C ALA A 356 -31.90 -7.33 -8.21
N ASP A 357 -32.49 -8.49 -8.50
CA ASP A 357 -33.23 -8.74 -9.74
C ASP A 357 -34.49 -7.85 -9.85
N ALA A 358 -35.24 -7.73 -8.76
CA ALA A 358 -36.42 -6.87 -8.68
C ALA A 358 -36.05 -5.38 -8.83
N ASP A 359 -35.03 -4.93 -8.11
CA ASP A 359 -34.55 -3.53 -8.13
C ASP A 359 -34.02 -3.15 -9.52
N LEU A 360 -33.27 -4.05 -10.20
CA LEU A 360 -32.81 -3.85 -11.58
C LEU A 360 -33.98 -3.73 -12.55
N THR A 361 -35.03 -4.56 -12.38
CA THR A 361 -36.23 -4.50 -13.21
C THR A 361 -36.96 -3.17 -13.01
N ALA A 362 -37.13 -2.75 -11.75
CA ALA A 362 -37.74 -1.46 -11.40
C ALA A 362 -36.94 -0.26 -11.91
N ALA A 363 -35.60 -0.38 -11.97
CA ALA A 363 -34.70 0.63 -12.53
C ALA A 363 -34.72 0.73 -14.07
N GLY A 364 -35.51 -0.12 -14.75
CA GLY A 364 -35.65 -0.11 -16.20
C GLY A 364 -34.69 -1.05 -16.94
N TYR A 365 -34.17 -2.04 -16.24
CA TYR A 365 -33.29 -3.09 -16.77
C TYR A 365 -33.97 -4.46 -16.62
N PRO A 366 -35.07 -4.77 -17.36
CA PRO A 366 -35.77 -6.04 -17.24
C PRO A 366 -34.98 -7.18 -17.88
N ARG A 367 -35.45 -8.44 -17.70
CA ARG A 367 -34.98 -9.58 -18.47
C ARG A 367 -35.80 -9.71 -19.78
N ASN A 368 -35.13 -10.09 -20.88
CA ASN A 368 -35.80 -10.45 -22.11
C ASN A 368 -36.29 -11.92 -22.06
N GLY A 369 -36.90 -12.38 -23.18
CA GLY A 369 -37.44 -13.76 -23.31
C GLY A 369 -36.39 -14.86 -23.15
N ASP A 370 -35.10 -14.57 -23.37
CA ASP A 370 -33.97 -15.49 -23.17
C ASP A 370 -33.37 -15.42 -21.78
N GLY A 371 -33.98 -14.66 -20.85
CA GLY A 371 -33.52 -14.46 -19.51
C GLY A 371 -32.32 -13.49 -19.37
N LYS A 372 -31.93 -12.82 -20.48
CA LYS A 372 -30.84 -11.85 -20.49
C LYS A 372 -31.32 -10.47 -20.02
N ARG A 373 -30.49 -9.80 -19.20
CA ARG A 373 -30.74 -8.42 -18.76
C ARG A 373 -30.59 -7.47 -19.95
N VAL A 374 -31.58 -6.60 -20.18
CA VAL A 374 -31.52 -5.58 -21.24
C VAL A 374 -31.45 -4.19 -20.67
N GLY A 375 -30.74 -3.33 -21.38
CA GLY A 375 -30.60 -1.90 -21.04
C GLY A 375 -31.85 -1.11 -21.46
N LYS A 376 -31.87 0.18 -21.12
CA LYS A 376 -32.91 1.14 -21.50
C LYS A 376 -33.01 1.32 -23.01
N ASP A 377 -31.97 0.95 -23.75
CA ASP A 377 -31.93 0.91 -25.23
C ASP A 377 -32.45 -0.40 -25.84
N GLY A 378 -32.93 -1.33 -24.99
CA GLY A 378 -33.46 -2.64 -25.39
C GLY A 378 -32.39 -3.68 -25.77
N LYS A 379 -31.09 -3.35 -25.66
CA LYS A 379 -30.01 -4.29 -25.98
C LYS A 379 -29.58 -5.10 -24.76
N PRO A 380 -29.07 -6.33 -24.92
CA PRO A 380 -28.49 -7.07 -23.83
C PRO A 380 -27.33 -6.29 -23.15
N VAL A 381 -27.36 -6.23 -21.84
CA VAL A 381 -26.28 -5.58 -21.04
C VAL A 381 -25.10 -6.51 -20.98
N ALA A 382 -23.99 -6.08 -21.58
CA ALA A 382 -22.72 -6.81 -21.62
C ALA A 382 -21.56 -5.89 -21.25
N PHE A 383 -20.62 -6.39 -20.44
CA PHE A 383 -19.43 -5.63 -20.00
C PHE A 383 -18.29 -6.56 -19.60
N SER A 384 -17.09 -6.00 -19.49
CA SER A 384 -15.91 -6.68 -18.97
C SER A 384 -15.75 -6.45 -17.46
N PHE A 385 -15.19 -7.46 -16.79
CA PHE A 385 -14.77 -7.36 -15.38
C PHE A 385 -13.31 -7.75 -15.25
N ARG A 386 -12.45 -6.83 -14.74
CA ARG A 386 -11.00 -6.97 -14.72
C ARG A 386 -10.43 -7.15 -13.33
N VAL A 387 -9.43 -8.03 -13.21
CA VAL A 387 -8.53 -8.15 -12.04
C VAL A 387 -7.12 -8.47 -12.53
N PRO A 388 -6.06 -8.17 -11.76
CA PRO A 388 -4.69 -8.55 -12.12
C PRO A 388 -4.52 -10.07 -12.21
N GLY A 389 -3.90 -10.57 -13.27
CA GLY A 389 -3.82 -12.01 -13.58
C GLY A 389 -2.88 -12.82 -12.68
N SER A 390 -2.07 -12.17 -11.84
CA SER A 390 -1.21 -12.84 -10.85
C SER A 390 -1.80 -12.87 -9.42
N TRP A 391 -2.88 -12.10 -9.15
CA TRP A 391 -3.49 -12.02 -7.82
C TRP A 391 -4.55 -13.11 -7.65
N THR A 392 -4.15 -14.23 -7.09
CA THR A 392 -4.95 -15.46 -7.06
C THR A 392 -6.23 -15.34 -6.25
N ASP A 393 -6.20 -14.59 -5.15
CA ASP A 393 -7.37 -14.26 -4.33
C ASP A 393 -8.38 -13.39 -5.11
N TRP A 394 -7.92 -12.36 -5.84
CA TRP A 394 -8.79 -11.53 -6.65
C TRP A 394 -9.35 -12.28 -7.86
N MET A 395 -8.56 -13.18 -8.48
CA MET A 395 -9.08 -14.05 -9.56
C MET A 395 -10.17 -15.00 -9.05
N GLN A 396 -10.03 -15.53 -7.83
CA GLN A 396 -11.08 -16.34 -7.23
C GLN A 396 -12.32 -15.51 -6.89
N ALA A 397 -12.15 -14.30 -6.34
CA ALA A 397 -13.24 -13.36 -6.11
C ALA A 397 -13.96 -12.99 -7.43
N GLN A 398 -13.22 -12.75 -8.52
CA GLN A 398 -13.77 -12.47 -9.85
C GLN A 398 -14.72 -13.57 -10.30
N ARG A 399 -14.35 -14.85 -10.12
CA ARG A 399 -15.21 -15.99 -10.52
C ARG A 399 -16.55 -15.96 -9.80
N ILE A 400 -16.56 -15.67 -8.49
CA ILE A 400 -17.77 -15.57 -7.68
C ILE A 400 -18.61 -14.37 -8.14
N ILE A 401 -17.98 -13.21 -8.32
CA ILE A 401 -18.64 -11.97 -8.78
C ILE A 401 -19.28 -12.17 -10.16
N VAL A 402 -18.55 -12.75 -11.10
CA VAL A 402 -19.04 -13.03 -12.45
C VAL A 402 -20.21 -14.01 -12.41
N ALA A 403 -20.16 -15.03 -11.55
CA ALA A 403 -21.28 -15.96 -11.36
C ALA A 403 -22.51 -15.24 -10.82
N ASN A 404 -22.37 -14.36 -9.80
CA ASN A 404 -23.47 -13.59 -9.25
C ASN A 404 -24.12 -12.68 -10.32
N LEU A 405 -23.31 -11.97 -11.11
CA LEU A 405 -23.80 -11.09 -12.18
C LEU A 405 -24.45 -11.89 -13.32
N THR A 406 -23.89 -13.03 -13.70
CA THR A 406 -24.45 -13.91 -14.73
C THR A 406 -25.82 -14.47 -14.31
N ALA A 407 -25.98 -14.83 -13.03
CA ALA A 407 -27.27 -15.27 -12.49
C ALA A 407 -28.34 -14.17 -12.56
N LEU A 408 -27.96 -12.89 -12.57
CA LEU A 408 -28.85 -11.74 -12.79
C LEU A 408 -29.13 -11.46 -14.28
N GLY A 409 -28.60 -12.26 -15.19
CA GLY A 409 -28.86 -12.16 -16.64
C GLY A 409 -27.86 -11.29 -17.41
N PHE A 410 -26.81 -10.78 -16.77
CA PHE A 410 -25.76 -10.02 -17.46
C PHE A 410 -24.83 -10.92 -18.27
N THR A 411 -24.29 -10.40 -19.37
CA THR A 411 -23.18 -11.04 -20.10
C THR A 411 -21.87 -10.40 -19.62
N VAL A 412 -21.09 -11.16 -18.83
CA VAL A 412 -19.85 -10.64 -18.21
C VAL A 412 -18.65 -11.38 -18.77
N ARG A 413 -17.68 -10.61 -19.31
CA ARG A 413 -16.40 -11.13 -19.77
C ARG A 413 -15.34 -10.92 -18.70
N ALA A 414 -14.86 -12.00 -18.08
CA ALA A 414 -13.74 -11.95 -17.16
C ALA A 414 -12.43 -11.66 -17.91
N GLU A 415 -11.64 -10.70 -17.44
CA GLU A 415 -10.34 -10.33 -18.00
C GLU A 415 -9.29 -10.30 -16.90
N THR A 416 -8.09 -10.83 -17.19
CA THR A 416 -6.98 -10.94 -16.25
C THR A 416 -5.68 -10.40 -16.85
N PRO A 417 -5.59 -9.08 -17.13
CA PRO A 417 -4.38 -8.45 -17.66
C PRO A 417 -3.19 -8.58 -16.70
N THR A 418 -1.99 -8.27 -17.17
CA THR A 418 -0.82 -8.12 -16.28
C THR A 418 -1.08 -7.00 -15.26
N PRO A 419 -0.43 -7.02 -14.08
CA PRO A 419 -0.60 -5.96 -13.09
C PRO A 419 -0.33 -4.55 -13.66
N GLU A 420 0.69 -4.38 -14.49
CA GLU A 420 1.01 -3.10 -15.12
C GLU A 420 -0.09 -2.63 -16.08
N ALA A 421 -0.61 -3.53 -16.91
CA ALA A 421 -1.70 -3.22 -17.83
C ALA A 421 -2.98 -2.89 -17.05
N TYR A 422 -3.27 -3.65 -15.98
CA TYR A 422 -4.40 -3.39 -15.10
C TYR A 422 -4.32 -2.00 -14.46
N GLU A 423 -3.17 -1.63 -13.87
CA GLU A 423 -2.95 -0.33 -13.23
C GLU A 423 -3.05 0.83 -14.23
N ASN A 424 -2.47 0.66 -15.43
CA ASN A 424 -2.61 1.66 -16.48
C ASN A 424 -4.06 1.84 -16.91
N ASP A 425 -4.78 0.75 -17.20
CA ASP A 425 -6.18 0.79 -17.64
C ASP A 425 -7.09 1.41 -16.58
N ARG A 426 -6.88 1.11 -15.30
CA ARG A 426 -7.56 1.74 -14.17
C ARG A 426 -7.30 3.25 -14.15
N ALA A 427 -6.04 3.65 -14.27
CA ALA A 427 -5.64 5.04 -14.19
C ALA A 427 -6.23 5.88 -15.33
N ILE A 428 -6.24 5.38 -16.58
CA ILE A 428 -6.76 6.10 -17.74
C ILE A 428 -8.27 5.89 -17.99
N GLY A 429 -8.94 5.03 -17.19
CA GLY A 429 -10.36 4.73 -17.33
C GLY A 429 -10.71 3.79 -18.48
N ASN A 430 -9.77 2.95 -18.93
CA ASN A 430 -9.98 1.98 -20.01
C ASN A 430 -10.54 0.67 -19.46
N TYR A 431 -11.72 0.69 -18.86
CA TYR A 431 -12.39 -0.49 -18.32
C TYR A 431 -13.90 -0.25 -18.26
N ASP A 432 -14.67 -1.32 -18.05
CA ASP A 432 -16.09 -1.24 -17.74
C ASP A 432 -16.30 -1.43 -16.24
N MET A 433 -15.82 -2.55 -15.70
CA MET A 433 -15.86 -2.89 -14.28
C MET A 433 -14.53 -3.54 -13.86
N LEU A 434 -14.06 -3.25 -12.64
CA LEU A 434 -12.87 -3.89 -12.06
C LEU A 434 -12.97 -3.95 -10.53
N LEU A 435 -12.09 -4.70 -9.87
CA LEU A 435 -11.84 -4.53 -8.43
C LEU A 435 -10.89 -3.35 -8.21
N GLY A 436 -11.12 -2.58 -7.19
CA GLY A 436 -10.24 -1.47 -6.78
C GLY A 436 -10.16 -1.35 -5.27
N VAL A 437 -9.18 -0.61 -4.78
CA VAL A 437 -8.99 -0.35 -3.34
C VAL A 437 -9.28 1.11 -3.05
N HIS A 438 -10.02 1.40 -1.99
CA HIS A 438 -10.19 2.76 -1.48
C HIS A 438 -10.38 2.76 0.04
N GLY A 439 -10.24 3.94 0.64
CA GLY A 439 -10.45 4.14 2.06
C GLY A 439 -9.36 3.53 2.95
N GLY A 440 -9.67 3.39 4.22
CA GLY A 440 -8.74 2.86 5.23
C GLY A 440 -7.66 3.85 5.67
N SER A 441 -7.72 5.11 5.21
CA SER A 441 -6.86 6.18 5.69
C SER A 441 -7.27 6.61 7.09
N CYS A 442 -6.32 6.87 7.96
CA CYS A 442 -6.57 7.51 9.24
C CYS A 442 -7.09 8.96 9.10
N ASN A 443 -6.81 9.57 7.97
CA ASN A 443 -7.32 10.90 7.62
C ASN A 443 -8.65 10.78 6.89
N MET A 444 -9.74 11.22 7.51
CA MET A 444 -11.09 11.11 6.95
C MET A 444 -11.27 11.97 5.69
N PHE A 445 -10.62 13.12 5.60
CA PHE A 445 -10.64 13.92 4.38
C PHE A 445 -10.08 13.11 3.20
N ARG A 446 -8.89 12.51 3.36
CA ARG A 446 -8.26 11.68 2.33
C ARG A 446 -9.10 10.44 2.01
N ASN A 447 -9.73 9.84 3.03
CA ASN A 447 -10.56 8.64 2.89
C ASN A 447 -11.70 8.82 1.88
N PHE A 448 -12.30 10.02 1.82
CA PHE A 448 -13.38 10.35 0.88
C PHE A 448 -12.90 11.12 -0.35
N GLN A 449 -11.85 11.92 -0.24
CA GLN A 449 -11.27 12.64 -1.36
C GLN A 449 -10.82 11.69 -2.49
N GLU A 450 -10.07 10.65 -2.12
CA GLU A 450 -9.48 9.73 -3.10
C GLU A 450 -10.52 9.10 -4.04
N PRO A 451 -11.64 8.51 -3.57
CA PRO A 451 -12.63 7.92 -4.46
C PRO A 451 -13.64 8.88 -5.05
N LEU A 452 -13.86 10.06 -4.44
CA LEU A 452 -15.04 10.86 -4.72
C LEU A 452 -14.77 12.29 -5.23
N ALA A 453 -13.61 12.90 -4.93
CA ALA A 453 -13.37 14.26 -5.36
C ALA A 453 -13.18 14.35 -6.88
N SER A 454 -13.89 15.28 -7.53
CA SER A 454 -13.83 15.46 -8.98
C SER A 454 -12.45 15.91 -9.45
N ASP A 455 -11.73 16.69 -8.64
CA ASP A 455 -10.37 17.15 -8.91
C ASP A 455 -9.30 16.05 -8.84
N GLN A 456 -9.64 14.87 -8.30
CA GLN A 456 -8.81 13.66 -8.32
C GLN A 456 -9.07 12.79 -9.56
N SER A 457 -10.05 13.16 -10.38
CA SER A 457 -10.43 12.49 -11.61
C SER A 457 -9.67 13.05 -12.82
N ALA A 458 -9.88 12.44 -13.98
CA ALA A 458 -9.41 12.91 -15.28
C ALA A 458 -10.33 12.43 -16.39
N PRO A 459 -10.35 13.10 -17.58
CA PRO A 459 -11.03 12.58 -18.76
C PRO A 459 -10.52 11.18 -19.13
N ILE A 460 -11.39 10.38 -19.77
CA ILE A 460 -11.01 9.05 -20.28
C ILE A 460 -9.80 9.17 -21.21
N GLY A 461 -8.84 8.28 -21.07
CA GLY A 461 -7.55 8.30 -21.76
C GLY A 461 -6.48 9.15 -21.08
N LYS A 462 -6.81 9.86 -20.00
CA LYS A 462 -5.86 10.60 -19.16
C LYS A 462 -5.79 9.97 -17.77
N LYS A 463 -4.60 9.98 -17.17
CA LYS A 463 -4.39 9.40 -15.83
C LYS A 463 -5.12 10.23 -14.78
N ALA A 464 -6.06 9.62 -14.06
CA ALA A 464 -6.61 10.16 -12.83
C ALA A 464 -5.62 10.00 -11.69
N VAL A 465 -5.69 10.87 -10.68
CA VAL A 465 -4.85 10.79 -9.48
C VAL A 465 -5.33 9.63 -8.60
N SER A 466 -6.63 9.59 -8.26
CA SER A 466 -7.19 8.57 -7.37
C SER A 466 -8.69 8.28 -7.57
N ASN A 467 -9.48 9.23 -8.10
CA ASN A 467 -10.89 9.01 -8.44
C ASN A 467 -10.99 8.24 -9.77
N PHE A 468 -10.69 6.95 -9.74
CA PHE A 468 -10.64 6.10 -10.94
C PHE A 468 -12.01 5.79 -11.52
N VAL A 469 -13.07 5.84 -10.71
CA VAL A 469 -14.46 5.61 -11.17
C VAL A 469 -15.03 6.80 -11.95
N ARG A 470 -14.36 7.95 -11.93
CA ARG A 470 -14.80 9.20 -12.58
C ARG A 470 -16.07 9.76 -11.95
N TRP A 471 -16.24 9.60 -10.63
CA TRP A 471 -17.30 10.28 -9.91
C TRP A 471 -17.18 11.79 -10.09
N ASN A 472 -18.29 12.44 -10.42
CA ASN A 472 -18.35 13.88 -10.64
C ASN A 472 -19.70 14.41 -10.15
N ASP A 473 -19.72 14.94 -8.94
CA ASP A 473 -20.90 15.51 -8.31
C ASP A 473 -20.49 16.73 -7.47
N PRO A 474 -20.90 17.96 -7.88
CA PRO A 474 -20.55 19.19 -7.18
C PRO A 474 -20.99 19.22 -5.71
N ARG A 475 -22.07 18.53 -5.35
CA ARG A 475 -22.49 18.42 -3.95
C ARG A 475 -21.51 17.59 -3.13
N THR A 476 -21.02 16.49 -3.69
CA THR A 476 -19.99 15.67 -3.04
C THR A 476 -18.70 16.47 -2.86
N ASP A 477 -18.28 17.24 -3.87
CA ASP A 477 -17.10 18.11 -3.75
C ASP A 477 -17.25 19.14 -2.62
N GLN A 478 -18.45 19.75 -2.47
CA GLN A 478 -18.74 20.66 -1.36
C GLN A 478 -18.67 19.97 0.02
N LEU A 479 -19.16 18.72 0.13
CA LEU A 479 -19.06 17.96 1.37
C LEU A 479 -17.61 17.61 1.73
N ILE A 480 -16.81 17.25 0.73
CA ILE A 480 -15.37 17.00 0.89
C ILE A 480 -14.64 18.26 1.33
N ASP A 481 -15.00 19.43 0.75
CA ASP A 481 -14.44 20.72 1.15
C ASP A 481 -14.87 21.12 2.56
N THR A 482 -16.12 20.86 2.94
CA THR A 482 -16.62 21.03 4.31
C THR A 482 -15.82 20.19 5.30
N LEU A 483 -15.58 18.92 4.97
CA LEU A 483 -14.74 18.04 5.79
C LEU A 483 -13.30 18.56 5.91
N ARG A 484 -12.74 19.03 4.80
CA ARG A 484 -11.39 19.59 4.76
C ARG A 484 -11.21 20.82 5.63
N THR A 485 -12.23 21.70 5.65
CA THR A 485 -12.19 22.97 6.39
C THR A 485 -12.71 22.86 7.83
N ALA A 486 -13.24 21.71 8.23
CA ALA A 486 -13.73 21.48 9.57
C ALA A 486 -12.62 21.61 10.63
N THR A 487 -12.83 22.47 11.61
CA THR A 487 -11.82 22.83 12.63
C THR A 487 -11.91 21.98 13.90
N ASP A 488 -13.01 21.23 14.07
CA ASP A 488 -13.23 20.36 15.23
C ASP A 488 -13.81 18.99 14.83
N GLU A 489 -13.74 18.03 15.74
CA GLU A 489 -14.17 16.65 15.50
C GLU A 489 -15.68 16.53 15.26
N ALA A 490 -16.50 17.40 15.86
CA ALA A 490 -17.95 17.35 15.68
C ALA A 490 -18.34 17.76 14.25
N ALA A 491 -17.76 18.84 13.75
CA ALA A 491 -17.93 19.29 12.36
C ALA A 491 -17.40 18.24 11.37
N GLN A 492 -16.25 17.61 11.65
CA GLN A 492 -15.72 16.52 10.84
C GLN A 492 -16.67 15.32 10.82
N LYS A 493 -17.21 14.91 11.97
CA LYS A 493 -18.18 13.80 12.05
C LYS A 493 -19.45 14.08 11.26
N ALA A 494 -19.97 15.31 11.31
CA ALA A 494 -21.14 15.71 10.53
C ALA A 494 -20.87 15.59 9.01
N ALA A 495 -19.74 16.10 8.54
CA ALA A 495 -19.35 15.99 7.13
C ALA A 495 -19.11 14.53 6.69
N VAL A 496 -18.49 13.70 7.54
CA VAL A 496 -18.30 12.26 7.30
C VAL A 496 -19.67 11.55 7.22
N ALA A 497 -20.63 11.91 8.07
CA ALA A 497 -21.97 11.33 8.03
C ALA A 497 -22.67 11.61 6.68
N ASP A 498 -22.54 12.84 6.16
CA ASP A 498 -23.12 13.18 4.86
C ASP A 498 -22.40 12.49 3.69
N LEU A 499 -21.08 12.38 3.73
CA LEU A 499 -20.30 11.61 2.73
C LEU A 499 -20.64 10.11 2.79
N THR A 500 -20.87 9.56 3.98
CA THR A 500 -21.35 8.18 4.15
C THR A 500 -22.72 7.97 3.49
N LYS A 501 -23.63 8.95 3.56
CA LYS A 501 -24.90 8.90 2.82
C LYS A 501 -24.68 8.89 1.31
N VAL A 502 -23.72 9.66 0.78
CA VAL A 502 -23.36 9.59 -0.65
C VAL A 502 -22.93 8.16 -1.04
N MET A 503 -22.08 7.51 -0.22
CA MET A 503 -21.65 6.13 -0.46
C MET A 503 -22.82 5.13 -0.48
N ILE A 504 -23.78 5.29 0.43
CA ILE A 504 -24.95 4.39 0.55
C ILE A 504 -25.99 4.70 -0.53
N ASP A 505 -26.35 5.97 -0.73
CA ASP A 505 -27.47 6.37 -1.57
C ASP A 505 -27.14 6.46 -3.05
N GLN A 506 -25.88 6.67 -3.40
CA GLN A 506 -25.44 6.84 -4.79
C GLN A 506 -24.58 5.67 -5.29
N ALA A 507 -24.05 4.85 -4.38
CA ALA A 507 -23.19 3.70 -4.68
C ALA A 507 -22.12 4.02 -5.77
N PRO A 508 -21.27 5.05 -5.58
CA PRO A 508 -20.23 5.38 -6.55
C PRO A 508 -19.22 4.25 -6.70
N VAL A 509 -18.99 3.48 -5.65
CA VAL A 509 -18.29 2.19 -5.59
C VAL A 509 -19.09 1.21 -4.73
N ILE A 510 -18.87 -0.08 -4.91
CA ILE A 510 -19.53 -1.11 -4.09
C ILE A 510 -18.49 -1.90 -3.30
N PRO A 511 -18.26 -1.58 -2.01
CA PRO A 511 -17.36 -2.32 -1.15
C PRO A 511 -17.80 -3.78 -0.96
N LEU A 512 -16.85 -4.70 -1.05
CA LEU A 512 -17.10 -6.13 -0.95
C LEU A 512 -16.48 -6.73 0.32
N TRP A 513 -15.18 -6.50 0.55
CA TRP A 513 -14.48 -6.93 1.77
C TRP A 513 -13.39 -5.93 2.15
N TYR A 514 -12.94 -5.98 3.41
CA TYR A 514 -11.77 -5.22 3.82
C TYR A 514 -10.52 -5.93 3.37
N GLY A 515 -9.68 -5.26 2.57
CA GLY A 515 -8.40 -5.78 2.15
C GLY A 515 -7.47 -5.99 3.35
N ALA A 516 -6.77 -7.12 3.40
CA ALA A 516 -5.75 -7.33 4.39
C ALA A 516 -4.47 -6.56 4.02
N LYS A 517 -3.79 -6.01 5.00
CA LYS A 517 -2.38 -5.65 4.88
C LYS A 517 -1.60 -6.94 5.13
N TRP A 518 -1.31 -7.68 4.05
CA TRP A 518 -0.57 -8.93 4.13
C TRP A 518 0.79 -8.69 4.77
N PHE A 519 1.14 -9.47 5.79
CA PHE A 519 2.42 -9.33 6.48
C PHE A 519 2.85 -10.67 7.04
N GLN A 520 3.88 -11.24 6.45
CA GLN A 520 4.60 -12.41 6.94
C GLN A 520 5.95 -11.95 7.44
N TYR A 521 6.38 -12.47 8.60
CA TYR A 521 7.68 -12.15 9.19
C TYR A 521 8.27 -13.33 9.95
N ARG A 522 9.59 -13.32 10.11
CA ARG A 522 10.33 -14.35 10.84
C ARG A 522 11.02 -13.75 12.05
N THR A 523 10.94 -14.50 13.16
CA THR A 523 11.59 -14.11 14.42
C THR A 523 12.96 -14.79 14.62
N ALA A 524 13.48 -15.52 13.63
CA ALA A 524 14.76 -16.22 13.72
C ALA A 524 15.97 -15.28 13.81
N LYS A 525 15.94 -14.14 13.10
CA LYS A 525 17.01 -13.14 13.11
C LYS A 525 16.63 -11.90 13.92
N ALA A 526 15.35 -11.50 13.86
CA ALA A 526 14.84 -10.25 14.43
C ALA A 526 13.54 -10.49 15.20
N ILE A 527 13.41 -9.87 16.37
CA ILE A 527 12.19 -9.75 17.16
C ILE A 527 11.73 -8.30 17.21
N GLY A 528 10.53 -8.05 17.76
CA GLY A 528 9.97 -6.69 17.83
C GLY A 528 9.19 -6.28 16.58
N TRP A 529 8.82 -7.21 15.71
CA TRP A 529 7.88 -6.97 14.61
C TRP A 529 6.51 -6.56 15.15
N PRO A 530 5.77 -5.70 14.42
CA PRO A 530 4.38 -5.45 14.79
C PRO A 530 3.54 -6.72 14.61
N SER A 531 2.60 -6.94 15.51
CA SER A 531 1.74 -8.11 15.54
C SER A 531 0.36 -7.75 16.08
N GLU A 532 -0.56 -8.72 16.10
CA GLU A 532 -1.88 -8.53 16.69
C GLU A 532 -1.78 -8.23 18.21
N GLU A 533 -0.82 -8.83 18.90
CA GLU A 533 -0.58 -8.63 20.33
C GLU A 533 0.18 -7.32 20.63
N ASN A 534 0.95 -6.83 19.67
CA ASN A 534 1.72 -5.59 19.81
C ASN A 534 1.62 -4.72 18.54
N PRO A 535 0.47 -4.08 18.28
CA PRO A 535 0.20 -3.36 17.05
C PRO A 535 0.68 -1.89 17.09
N TYR A 536 1.96 -1.67 17.37
CA TYR A 536 2.54 -0.32 17.52
C TYR A 536 2.74 0.45 16.19
N ALA A 537 2.59 -0.24 15.06
CA ALA A 537 2.77 0.29 13.71
C ALA A 537 1.99 -0.58 12.71
N ALA A 538 1.56 -0.04 11.59
CA ALA A 538 1.07 -0.85 10.48
C ALA A 538 2.23 -1.61 9.81
N PRO A 539 1.99 -2.74 9.12
CA PRO A 539 3.01 -3.47 8.36
C PRO A 539 3.79 -2.64 7.34
N SER A 540 3.24 -1.52 6.91
CA SER A 540 3.85 -0.58 5.95
C SER A 540 4.65 0.55 6.59
N ASP A 541 4.68 0.66 7.92
CA ASP A 541 5.33 1.77 8.63
C ASP A 541 6.83 1.48 8.86
N ASN A 542 7.55 1.36 7.75
CA ASN A 542 8.92 0.84 7.68
C ASN A 542 9.91 1.53 8.64
N LEU A 543 9.84 2.86 8.79
CA LEU A 543 10.73 3.60 9.71
C LEU A 543 10.44 3.27 11.18
N LEU A 544 9.18 3.11 11.55
CA LEU A 544 8.79 2.69 12.91
C LEU A 544 9.22 1.25 13.19
N ILE A 545 9.07 0.37 12.20
CA ILE A 545 9.45 -1.05 12.34
C ILE A 545 10.97 -1.16 12.50
N ILE A 546 11.76 -0.59 11.58
CA ILE A 546 13.21 -0.78 11.57
C ILE A 546 13.92 -0.21 12.81
N THR A 547 13.35 0.83 13.43
CA THR A 547 13.86 1.41 14.67
C THR A 547 13.39 0.66 15.93
N ASN A 548 12.48 -0.30 15.80
CA ASN A 548 11.97 -1.13 16.90
C ASN A 548 12.53 -2.56 16.90
N LEU A 549 13.04 -3.03 15.76
CA LEU A 549 13.58 -4.40 15.66
C LEU A 549 14.80 -4.59 16.56
N GLN A 550 14.85 -5.77 17.22
CA GLN A 550 15.97 -6.21 18.04
C GLN A 550 16.49 -7.55 17.52
N PRO A 551 17.78 -7.88 17.73
CA PRO A 551 18.32 -9.21 17.42
C PRO A 551 17.55 -10.31 18.16
N ALA A 552 17.32 -11.45 17.50
CA ALA A 552 16.80 -12.63 18.18
C ALA A 552 17.77 -13.06 19.31
N GLY A 553 17.23 -13.43 20.48
CA GLY A 553 18.02 -13.75 21.68
C GLY A 553 18.42 -12.53 22.53
N ALA A 554 18.05 -11.30 22.14
CA ALA A 554 18.06 -10.17 23.05
C ALA A 554 16.90 -10.36 24.04
N ASP A 555 17.18 -10.44 25.32
CA ASP A 555 16.15 -10.48 26.36
C ASP A 555 15.23 -9.27 26.18
N ALA A 556 13.94 -9.51 26.05
CA ALA A 556 12.94 -8.45 26.07
C ALA A 556 12.99 -7.77 27.45
N LYS A 557 13.64 -6.59 27.51
CA LYS A 557 13.64 -5.74 28.69
C LYS A 557 12.38 -4.90 28.73
#